data_108cfcda31cad8dbee2e7e5f13f47c09
#
_entry.id   108cfcda31cad8dbee2e7e5f13f47c09
#
_cell.length_a   1.000
_cell.length_b   1.000
_cell.length_c   1.000
_cell.angle_alpha   90.00
_cell.angle_beta   90.00
_cell.angle_gamma   90.00
#
_symmetry.space_group_name_H-M   'P 1'
#
loop_
_entity.id
_entity.type
_entity.pdbx_description
1 polymer ?
#
loop_
_entity_poly.entity_id
_entity_poly.type
_entity_poly.pdbx_seq_one_letter_code
_entity_poly.pdbx_strand_id
1 'polypeptide(L)'
;SQANIRTEPEGSSISVDKSYKLLNVSSDVPFSEVQKAYKDKMAKSHPDKVAHLSEELQKKAKELTLEINKAYNIIKSHKGSRG
;
A
#
# COMPACT_ATOMS: atom_id res chain seq x y z
N SER A 1 -0.36 -20.00 18.82
CA SER A 1 -0.51 -19.68 18.58
C SER A 1 -0.43 -19.56 18.27
N GLN A 2 -0.44 -19.66 18.19
CA GLN A 2 -0.53 -19.38 17.80
C GLN A 2 -0.62 -19.18 17.12
N ALA A 3 -0.72 -19.33 17.10
CA ALA A 3 -0.90 -18.99 16.40
C ALA A 3 -0.89 -18.69 15.77
N ASN A 4 -0.93 -18.71 15.64
CA ASN A 4 -0.96 -18.26 15.04
C ASN A 4 -0.77 -18.04 14.41
N ILE A 5 -0.58 -18.18 14.32
CA ILE A 5 -0.26 -17.97 13.66
C ILE A 5 -0.43 -17.82 12.76
N ARG A 6 -0.75 -17.55 12.38
CA ARG A 6 -0.95 -17.44 11.49
C ARG A 6 -0.58 -17.36 10.67
N THR A 7 -0.83 -17.41 10.31
CA THR A 7 -0.27 -17.43 9.48
C THR A 7 -0.43 -17.02 8.26
N GLU A 8 -0.02 -16.04 7.84
CA GLU A 8 -0.21 -15.62 6.65
C GLU A 8 0.73 -16.10 5.72
N PRO A 9 0.47 -16.10 4.54
CA PRO A 9 1.34 -16.50 3.51
C PRO A 9 2.39 -15.56 3.48
N GLU A 10 3.45 -15.90 3.82
CA GLU A 10 4.41 -15.09 3.86
C GLU A 10 4.74 -14.44 2.75
N GLY A 11 5.31 -13.44 2.84
CA GLY A 11 5.95 -12.69 1.82
C GLY A 11 5.06 -12.11 0.84
N SER A 12 3.97 -12.65 0.69
CA SER A 12 3.21 -12.17 -0.39
C SER A 12 2.11 -11.29 0.02
N SER A 13 1.67 -11.36 1.23
CA SER A 13 0.60 -10.46 1.54
C SER A 13 0.82 -9.76 2.83
N ILE A 14 0.23 -8.60 2.93
CA ILE A 14 0.29 -7.85 4.16
C ILE A 14 -1.12 -7.78 4.67
N SER A 15 -1.26 -7.52 5.94
CA SER A 15 -2.58 -7.47 6.54
C SER A 15 -3.31 -6.21 6.11
N VAL A 16 -4.61 -6.20 6.30
CA VAL A 16 -5.40 -5.02 5.98
C VAL A 16 -4.95 -3.85 6.84
N ASP A 17 -4.67 -4.11 8.11
CA ASP A 17 -4.19 -3.05 8.99
C ASP A 17 -2.91 -2.43 8.48
N LYS A 18 -1.99 -3.24 8.03
CA LYS A 18 -0.74 -2.74 7.54
C LYS A 18 -0.96 -1.97 6.25
N SER A 19 -1.93 -2.39 5.46
CA SER A 19 -2.24 -1.69 4.23
C SER A 19 -2.70 -0.27 4.52
N TYR A 20 -3.54 -0.10 5.53
CA TYR A 20 -3.97 1.22 5.92
C TYR A 20 -2.80 2.07 6.39
N LYS A 21 -1.88 1.46 7.13
CA LYS A 21 -0.71 2.19 7.60
C LYS A 21 0.19 2.61 6.46
N LEU A 22 0.34 1.75 5.47
CA LEU A 22 1.15 2.09 4.31
C LEU A 22 0.60 3.30 3.57
N LEU A 23 -0.72 3.41 3.52
CA LEU A 23 -1.34 4.56 2.88
C LEU A 23 -1.53 5.72 3.84
N ASN A 24 -1.16 5.50 5.11
CA ASN A 24 -1.22 6.55 6.11
C ASN A 24 -2.64 7.05 6.34
N VAL A 25 -3.60 6.14 6.39
CA VAL A 25 -4.99 6.48 6.67
C VAL A 25 -5.50 5.57 7.76
N SER A 26 -6.59 5.98 8.38
CA SER A 26 -7.23 5.16 9.40
C SER A 26 -8.08 4.08 8.75
N SER A 27 -8.30 3.03 9.47
CA SER A 27 -9.09 1.93 8.93
C SER A 27 -10.58 2.26 8.83
N ASP A 28 -11.00 3.31 9.51
CA ASP A 28 -12.41 3.67 9.49
C ASP A 28 -12.75 4.76 8.47
N VAL A 29 -11.78 5.19 7.67
CA VAL A 29 -12.07 6.20 6.67
C VAL A 29 -12.81 5.58 5.50
N PRO A 30 -13.58 6.36 4.77
CA PRO A 30 -14.27 5.84 3.59
C PRO A 30 -13.26 5.53 2.49
N PHE A 31 -13.68 4.72 1.56
CA PHE A 31 -12.77 4.32 0.48
C PHE A 31 -12.29 5.51 -0.34
N SER A 32 -13.09 6.55 -0.43
CA SER A 32 -12.66 7.74 -1.16
C SER A 32 -11.41 8.36 -0.56
N GLU A 33 -11.27 8.27 0.76
CA GLU A 33 -10.05 8.76 1.41
C GLU A 33 -8.89 7.86 1.08
N VAL A 34 -9.13 6.57 1.00
CA VAL A 34 -8.10 5.62 0.63
C VAL A 34 -7.63 5.92 -0.80
N GLN A 35 -8.56 6.21 -1.68
CA GLN A 35 -8.21 6.54 -3.06
C GLN A 35 -7.36 7.80 -3.13
N LYS A 36 -7.70 8.79 -2.35
CA LYS A 36 -6.94 10.02 -2.32
C LYS A 36 -5.52 9.77 -1.83
N ALA A 37 -5.40 9.01 -0.75
CA ALA A 37 -4.08 8.71 -0.21
C ALA A 37 -3.27 7.93 -1.21
N TYR A 38 -3.88 6.98 -1.89
CA TYR A 38 -3.20 6.19 -2.89
C TYR A 38 -2.67 7.08 -4.01
N LYS A 39 -3.53 7.93 -4.54
CA LYS A 39 -3.12 8.82 -5.63
C LYS A 39 -2.01 9.76 -5.20
N ASP A 40 -2.11 10.27 -4.00
CA ASP A 40 -1.09 11.16 -3.48
C ASP A 40 0.25 10.48 -3.37
N LYS A 41 0.25 9.27 -2.83
CA LYS A 41 1.49 8.53 -2.68
C LYS A 41 2.08 8.12 -4.02
N MET A 42 1.24 7.72 -4.95
CA MET A 42 1.73 7.34 -6.26
C MET A 42 2.31 8.53 -6.99
N ALA A 43 1.69 9.69 -6.83
CA ALA A 43 2.21 10.88 -7.45
C ALA A 43 3.60 11.23 -6.92
N LYS A 44 3.81 11.04 -5.64
CA LYS A 44 5.10 11.34 -5.04
C LYS A 44 6.17 10.37 -5.49
N SER A 45 5.79 9.16 -5.86
CA SER A 45 6.75 8.16 -6.30
C SER A 45 6.80 8.02 -7.82
N HIS A 46 6.15 8.92 -8.51
CA HIS A 46 6.11 8.84 -9.97
C HIS A 46 7.53 8.88 -10.54
N PRO A 47 7.79 8.10 -11.60
CA PRO A 47 9.13 8.07 -12.19
C PRO A 47 9.68 9.44 -12.53
N ASP A 48 8.84 10.34 -13.02
CA ASP A 48 9.29 11.67 -13.36
C ASP A 48 9.81 12.42 -12.14
N LYS A 49 9.19 12.20 -11.01
CA LYS A 49 9.58 12.90 -9.81
C LYS A 49 10.86 12.37 -9.21
N VAL A 50 11.15 11.10 -9.43
CA VAL A 50 12.33 10.49 -8.86
C VAL A 50 13.45 10.31 -9.86
N ALA A 51 13.26 10.78 -11.08
CA ALA A 51 14.24 10.58 -12.13
C ALA A 51 15.59 11.21 -11.80
N HIS A 52 15.59 12.26 -11.01
CA HIS A 52 16.83 12.93 -10.64
C HIS A 52 17.53 12.29 -9.45
N LEU A 53 16.94 11.27 -8.88
CA LEU A 53 17.54 10.63 -7.72
C LEU A 53 18.55 9.57 -8.16
N SER A 54 19.37 9.13 -7.23
CA SER A 54 20.33 8.09 -7.53
C SER A 54 19.59 6.80 -7.83
N GLU A 55 20.29 5.86 -8.42
CA GLU A 55 19.70 4.58 -8.75
C GLU A 55 19.13 3.87 -7.54
N GLU A 56 19.83 3.97 -6.43
CA GLU A 56 19.37 3.33 -5.22
C GLU A 56 18.06 3.90 -4.75
N LEU A 57 17.95 5.22 -4.80
CA LEU A 57 16.74 5.87 -4.36
C LEU A 57 15.58 5.61 -5.33
N GLN A 58 15.90 5.54 -6.62
CA GLN A 58 14.88 5.21 -7.59
C GLN A 58 14.35 3.80 -7.35
N LYS A 59 15.24 2.89 -7.00
CA LYS A 59 14.84 1.53 -6.72
C LYS A 59 13.93 1.46 -5.51
N LYS A 60 14.27 2.23 -4.48
CA LYS A 60 13.43 2.27 -3.28
C LYS A 60 12.06 2.85 -3.59
N ALA A 61 12.03 3.88 -4.40
CA ALA A 61 10.75 4.48 -4.79
C ALA A 61 9.90 3.47 -5.54
N LYS A 62 10.53 2.68 -6.38
CA LYS A 62 9.80 1.67 -7.13
C LYS A 62 9.25 0.59 -6.20
N GLU A 63 10.05 0.18 -5.24
CA GLU A 63 9.60 -0.83 -4.29
C GLU A 63 8.43 -0.31 -3.46
N LEU A 64 8.53 0.94 -3.05
CA LEU A 64 7.46 1.54 -2.28
C LEU A 64 6.19 1.63 -3.10
N THR A 65 6.33 1.97 -4.38
CA THR A 65 5.18 2.02 -5.28
C THR A 65 4.49 0.67 -5.37
N LEU A 66 5.28 -0.39 -5.44
CA LEU A 66 4.71 -1.73 -5.50
C LEU A 66 3.94 -2.06 -4.23
N GLU A 67 4.49 -1.66 -3.09
CA GLU A 67 3.83 -1.93 -1.82
C GLU A 67 2.55 -1.12 -1.68
N ILE A 68 2.60 0.12 -2.10
CA ILE A 68 1.43 0.97 -2.05
C ILE A 68 0.33 0.38 -2.93
N ASN A 69 0.71 -0.12 -4.09
CA ASN A 69 -0.23 -0.75 -4.99
C ASN A 69 -0.87 -1.97 -4.35
N LYS A 70 -0.06 -2.80 -3.71
CA LYS A 70 -0.58 -3.96 -3.01
C LYS A 70 -1.53 -3.55 -1.90
N ALA A 71 -1.12 -2.56 -1.12
CA ALA A 71 -1.94 -2.09 -0.01
C ALA A 71 -3.29 -1.60 -0.52
N TYR A 72 -3.26 -0.83 -1.59
CA TYR A 72 -4.48 -0.30 -2.16
C TYR A 72 -5.39 -1.44 -2.60
N ASN A 73 -4.83 -2.44 -3.27
CA ASN A 73 -5.63 -3.57 -3.75
C ASN A 73 -6.21 -4.38 -2.60
N ILE A 74 -5.46 -4.52 -1.54
CA ILE A 74 -5.94 -5.25 -0.37
C ILE A 74 -7.13 -4.52 0.25
N ILE A 75 -7.02 -3.21 0.40
CA ILE A 75 -8.09 -2.43 0.98
C ILE A 75 -9.30 -2.41 0.05
N LYS A 76 -9.05 -2.30 -1.23
CA LYS A 76 -10.10 -2.29 -2.22
C LYS A 76 -10.90 -3.59 -2.15
N SER A 77 -10.19 -4.70 -2.03
CA SER A 77 -10.83 -5.98 -1.92
C SER A 77 -11.64 -6.08 -0.64
N HIS A 78 -11.07 -5.56 0.43
CA HIS A 78 -11.70 -5.63 1.73
C HIS A 78 -12.96 -4.77 1.79
N LYS A 79 -12.91 -3.57 1.24
CA LYS A 79 -14.06 -2.70 1.29
C LYS A 79 -14.96 -2.84 0.08
N GLY A 80 -14.36 -2.98 -1.07
CA GLY A 80 -15.12 -2.98 -2.29
C GLY A 80 -15.85 -4.26 -2.59
N SER A 81 -15.47 -5.31 -1.93
CA SER A 81 -16.10 -6.57 -2.24
C SER A 81 -17.55 -6.57 -1.83
N ARG A 82 -17.94 -5.61 -1.01
CA ARG A 82 -19.25 -5.53 -0.66
C ARG A 82 -19.97 -4.87 -1.66
N GLY A 83 -19.41 -4.31 -2.48
CA GLY A 83 -20.03 -3.74 -3.60
C GLY A 83 -20.58 -2.46 -3.50
#